data_da003fd4e3ae6bab3e359cffece5b1d0
#
_entry.id   da003fd4e3ae6bab3e359cffece5b1d0
#
_cell.length_a   1.000
_cell.length_b   1.000
_cell.length_c   1.000
_cell.angle_alpha   90.00
_cell.angle_beta   90.00
_cell.angle_gamma   90.00
#
_symmetry.space_group_name_H-M   'P 1'
#
loop_
_entity.id
_entity.type
_entity.pdbx_description
1 polymer ?
#
loop_
_entity_poly.entity_id
_entity_poly.type
_entity_poly.pdbx_seq_one_letter_code
_entity_poly.pdbx_strand_id
1 'polypeptide(L)'
;MSGKIIVSGVGCCLVDLLYNNIDFGSNAILPFLSKKRGDGGLTPGKLVFQDEFEKYCGESLDLIISKITGGRKYDKINIGGPSIVSLIHLAQVTDPEKCEVRFYGRAGKDEKGKYLFSSLRKTPVILKDFKLIDNRTPSTFVLSDPSFNRGHGERKFINSIGAAWDYK
;
A
#
# COMPACT_ATOMS: atom_id res chain seq x y z
N MET A 1 -7.11 24.37 33.48
CA MET A 1 -6.40 24.18 32.20
C MET A 1 -6.68 22.76 31.74
N SER A 2 -7.53 22.56 30.75
CA SER A 2 -7.71 21.22 30.16
C SER A 2 -6.47 20.91 29.33
N GLY A 3 -5.77 19.83 29.67
CA GLY A 3 -4.60 19.40 28.92
C GLY A 3 -4.99 19.05 27.48
N LYS A 4 -4.07 19.27 26.53
CA LYS A 4 -4.23 18.87 25.13
C LYS A 4 -4.31 17.33 25.02
N ILE A 5 -5.30 16.82 24.32
CA ILE A 5 -5.43 15.38 24.06
C ILE A 5 -4.35 14.98 23.06
N ILE A 6 -3.63 13.89 23.33
CA ILE A 6 -2.66 13.32 22.40
C ILE A 6 -3.20 11.98 21.90
N VAL A 7 -3.41 11.90 20.58
CA VAL A 7 -3.78 10.65 19.90
C VAL A 7 -2.57 10.15 19.11
N SER A 8 -2.15 8.95 19.44
CA SER A 8 -0.98 8.32 18.78
C SER A 8 -1.40 7.05 18.05
N GLY A 9 -0.87 6.86 16.85
CA GLY A 9 -1.05 5.62 16.13
C GLY A 9 0.28 5.07 15.63
N VAL A 10 0.37 3.76 15.59
CA VAL A 10 1.48 2.99 15.06
C VAL A 10 0.96 2.04 13.99
N GLY A 11 1.77 1.77 12.99
CA GLY A 11 1.41 0.79 11.98
C GLY A 11 2.07 1.00 10.63
N CYS A 12 1.56 0.26 9.63
CA CYS A 12 2.04 0.36 8.28
C CYS A 12 1.58 1.68 7.65
N CYS A 13 2.54 2.39 7.07
CA CYS A 13 2.32 3.49 6.15
C CYS A 13 2.97 3.09 4.82
N LEU A 14 2.18 3.02 3.76
CA LEU A 14 2.61 2.47 2.49
C LEU A 14 2.13 3.32 1.32
N VAL A 15 2.61 3.02 0.13
CA VAL A 15 2.06 3.55 -1.11
C VAL A 15 1.19 2.51 -1.79
N ASP A 16 0.01 2.92 -2.24
CA ASP A 16 -0.82 2.14 -3.14
C ASP A 16 -0.48 2.53 -4.58
N LEU A 17 0.02 1.57 -5.36
CA LEU A 17 0.37 1.71 -6.77
C LEU A 17 -0.79 1.13 -7.61
N LEU A 18 -1.60 1.99 -8.19
CA LEU A 18 -2.81 1.60 -8.89
C LEU A 18 -2.53 1.37 -10.36
N TYR A 19 -2.87 0.18 -10.84
CA TYR A 19 -2.88 -0.22 -12.24
C TYR A 19 -4.32 -0.49 -12.66
N ASN A 20 -4.90 0.44 -13.40
CA ASN A 20 -6.27 0.32 -13.89
C ASN A 20 -6.30 -0.44 -15.23
N ASN A 21 -7.48 -0.91 -15.60
CA ASN A 21 -7.73 -1.58 -16.87
C ASN A 21 -6.81 -2.80 -17.09
N ILE A 22 -6.62 -3.61 -16.06
CA ILE A 22 -5.99 -4.92 -16.15
C ILE A 22 -7.09 -5.94 -16.46
N ASP A 23 -7.06 -6.50 -17.67
CA ASP A 23 -7.99 -7.56 -18.05
C ASP A 23 -7.64 -8.86 -17.31
N PHE A 24 -8.47 -9.25 -16.33
CA PHE A 24 -8.29 -10.46 -15.52
C PHE A 24 -8.57 -11.76 -16.28
N GLY A 25 -9.08 -11.68 -17.51
CA GLY A 25 -9.22 -12.81 -18.44
C GLY A 25 -8.05 -12.95 -19.40
N SER A 26 -7.11 -12.01 -19.43
CA SER A 26 -6.01 -12.02 -20.38
C SER A 26 -4.95 -13.10 -20.08
N ASN A 27 -4.29 -13.57 -21.13
CA ASN A 27 -3.15 -14.51 -21.01
C ASN A 27 -2.00 -13.95 -20.18
N ALA A 28 -1.93 -12.63 -20.02
CA ALA A 28 -0.88 -11.96 -19.24
C ALA A 28 -1.03 -12.18 -17.73
N ILE A 29 -2.26 -12.33 -17.21
CA ILE A 29 -2.50 -12.50 -15.77
C ILE A 29 -2.88 -13.94 -15.39
N LEU A 30 -3.45 -14.71 -16.30
CA LEU A 30 -3.93 -16.08 -16.02
C LEU A 30 -2.90 -16.98 -15.33
N PRO A 31 -1.59 -16.97 -15.68
CA PRO A 31 -0.58 -17.79 -15.01
C PRO A 31 -0.42 -17.50 -13.52
N PHE A 32 -0.76 -16.28 -13.08
CA PHE A 32 -0.57 -15.77 -11.74
C PHE A 32 -1.81 -15.88 -10.85
N LEU A 33 -2.92 -16.37 -11.39
CA LEU A 33 -4.15 -16.58 -10.63
C LEU A 33 -4.04 -17.80 -9.72
N SER A 34 -4.62 -17.69 -8.53
CA SER A 34 -4.75 -18.81 -7.58
C SER A 34 -5.53 -19.96 -8.19
N LYS A 35 -5.02 -21.18 -8.03
CA LYS A 35 -5.66 -22.45 -8.46
C LYS A 35 -6.36 -23.16 -7.31
N LYS A 36 -5.95 -22.88 -6.07
CA LYS A 36 -6.56 -23.41 -4.85
C LYS A 36 -6.36 -22.46 -3.68
N ARG A 37 -7.23 -22.53 -2.70
CA ARG A 37 -7.16 -21.67 -1.51
C ARG A 37 -5.79 -21.75 -0.82
N GLY A 38 -5.14 -20.61 -0.61
CA GLY A 38 -3.88 -20.50 0.14
C GLY A 38 -2.64 -20.93 -0.62
N ASP A 39 -2.68 -21.01 -1.96
CA ASP A 39 -1.51 -21.35 -2.78
C ASP A 39 -0.56 -20.18 -3.06
N GLY A 40 -0.93 -18.97 -2.66
CA GLY A 40 -0.13 -17.75 -2.88
C GLY A 40 -0.42 -17.04 -4.20
N GLY A 41 -1.33 -17.54 -5.04
CA GLY A 41 -1.74 -16.89 -6.29
C GLY A 41 -2.76 -15.76 -6.08
N LEU A 42 -2.94 -14.95 -7.13
CA LEU A 42 -3.89 -13.82 -7.10
C LEU A 42 -5.33 -14.32 -7.04
N THR A 43 -6.09 -13.79 -6.08
CA THR A 43 -7.51 -14.08 -5.90
C THR A 43 -8.32 -12.78 -5.95
N PRO A 44 -9.53 -12.74 -6.57
CA PRO A 44 -10.40 -11.57 -6.56
C PRO A 44 -10.68 -11.06 -5.14
N GLY A 45 -10.60 -9.75 -4.93
CA GLY A 45 -10.88 -9.09 -3.66
C GLY A 45 -9.94 -9.44 -2.51
N LYS A 46 -8.87 -10.19 -2.74
CA LYS A 46 -7.93 -10.62 -1.69
C LYS A 46 -6.54 -10.07 -1.91
N LEU A 47 -5.85 -9.95 -0.78
CA LEU A 47 -4.45 -9.56 -0.71
C LEU A 47 -3.58 -10.82 -0.60
N VAL A 48 -2.46 -10.83 -1.31
CA VAL A 48 -1.36 -11.77 -1.15
C VAL A 48 -0.09 -10.99 -0.77
N PHE A 49 0.74 -11.57 0.08
CA PHE A 49 2.04 -10.99 0.38
C PHE A 49 3.05 -11.32 -0.70
N GLN A 50 3.97 -10.38 -0.95
CA GLN A 50 4.98 -10.49 -2.00
C GLN A 50 5.74 -11.82 -1.94
N ASP A 51 6.24 -12.20 -0.77
CA ASP A 51 7.08 -13.39 -0.60
C ASP A 51 6.32 -14.68 -0.95
N GLU A 52 5.04 -14.76 -0.57
CA GLU A 52 4.16 -15.89 -0.90
C GLU A 52 3.87 -15.91 -2.40
N PHE A 53 3.64 -14.74 -2.99
CA PHE A 53 3.31 -14.61 -4.40
C PHE A 53 4.52 -14.92 -5.29
N GLU A 54 5.70 -14.40 -4.98
CA GLU A 54 6.96 -14.71 -5.69
C GLU A 54 7.29 -16.21 -5.60
N LYS A 55 7.07 -16.83 -4.43
CA LYS A 55 7.24 -18.26 -4.26
C LYS A 55 6.26 -19.07 -5.11
N TYR A 56 5.00 -18.64 -5.20
CA TYR A 56 3.98 -19.26 -6.05
C TYR A 56 4.34 -19.16 -7.52
N CYS A 57 4.80 -17.99 -7.97
CA CYS A 57 5.09 -17.71 -9.38
C CYS A 57 6.47 -18.22 -9.83
N GLY A 58 7.42 -18.37 -8.91
CA GLY A 58 8.81 -18.68 -9.22
C GLY A 58 9.61 -17.52 -9.84
N GLU A 59 9.09 -16.29 -9.75
CA GLU A 59 9.67 -15.09 -10.36
C GLU A 59 9.57 -13.90 -9.39
N SER A 60 10.41 -12.86 -9.61
CA SER A 60 10.34 -11.63 -8.82
C SER A 60 9.08 -10.81 -9.14
N LEU A 61 8.57 -10.08 -8.15
CA LEU A 61 7.39 -9.24 -8.29
C LEU A 61 7.53 -8.21 -9.41
N ASP A 62 8.70 -7.59 -9.55
CA ASP A 62 8.94 -6.59 -10.60
C ASP A 62 8.77 -7.18 -12.01
N LEU A 63 9.25 -8.42 -12.22
CA LEU A 63 9.10 -9.13 -13.49
C LEU A 63 7.64 -9.52 -13.73
N ILE A 64 6.95 -10.01 -12.70
CA ILE A 64 5.53 -10.39 -12.79
C ILE A 64 4.68 -9.17 -13.13
N ILE A 65 4.86 -8.06 -12.42
CA ILE A 65 4.14 -6.80 -12.70
C ILE A 65 4.42 -6.32 -14.12
N SER A 66 5.68 -6.39 -14.58
CA SER A 66 6.02 -6.04 -15.95
C SER A 66 5.28 -6.91 -16.97
N LYS A 67 5.16 -8.22 -16.75
CA LYS A 67 4.40 -9.14 -17.63
C LYS A 67 2.90 -8.80 -17.64
N ILE A 68 2.30 -8.59 -16.47
CA ILE A 68 0.86 -8.28 -16.33
C ILE A 68 0.52 -6.94 -16.99
N THR A 69 1.40 -5.94 -16.86
CA THR A 69 1.12 -4.56 -17.26
C THR A 69 1.70 -4.19 -18.63
N GLY A 70 2.44 -5.10 -19.28
CA GLY A 70 3.20 -4.78 -20.51
C GLY A 70 4.33 -3.78 -20.26
N GLY A 71 4.89 -3.75 -19.05
CA GLY A 71 5.98 -2.84 -18.67
C GLY A 71 5.54 -1.39 -18.37
N ARG A 72 4.24 -1.08 -18.41
CA ARG A 72 3.76 0.27 -18.11
C ARG A 72 3.89 0.60 -16.61
N LYS A 73 4.06 1.87 -16.30
CA LYS A 73 4.03 2.38 -14.92
C LYS A 73 2.60 2.36 -14.37
N TYR A 74 2.48 2.46 -13.05
CA TYR A 74 1.19 2.64 -12.38
C TYR A 74 0.50 3.95 -12.86
N ASP A 75 -0.82 3.93 -12.90
CA ASP A 75 -1.63 5.08 -13.31
C ASP A 75 -1.73 6.13 -12.21
N LYS A 76 -1.69 5.67 -10.95
CA LYS A 76 -1.82 6.54 -9.77
C LYS A 76 -1.05 5.97 -8.59
N ILE A 77 -0.52 6.86 -7.75
CA ILE A 77 0.07 6.56 -6.45
C ILE A 77 -0.72 7.28 -5.36
N ASN A 78 -1.08 6.56 -4.30
CA ASN A 78 -1.77 7.12 -3.14
C ASN A 78 -1.02 6.77 -1.85
N ILE A 79 -1.34 7.50 -0.76
CA ILE A 79 -1.00 7.06 0.59
C ILE A 79 -1.96 5.95 0.97
N GLY A 80 -1.41 4.83 1.44
CA GLY A 80 -2.15 3.70 1.98
C GLY A 80 -1.74 3.39 3.42
N GLY A 81 -2.45 2.42 4.00
CA GLY A 81 -2.29 2.01 5.39
C GLY A 81 -3.42 2.53 6.30
N PRO A 82 -4.23 1.62 6.88
CA PRO A 82 -5.43 2.01 7.63
C PRO A 82 -5.15 2.96 8.79
N SER A 83 -4.07 2.72 9.53
CA SER A 83 -3.69 3.55 10.69
C SER A 83 -3.41 5.00 10.29
N ILE A 84 -2.50 5.23 9.33
CA ILE A 84 -2.13 6.59 8.95
C ILE A 84 -3.29 7.33 8.27
N VAL A 85 -4.08 6.66 7.44
CA VAL A 85 -5.24 7.27 6.77
C VAL A 85 -6.27 7.73 7.80
N SER A 86 -6.59 6.89 8.81
CA SER A 86 -7.50 7.26 9.90
C SER A 86 -6.97 8.44 10.72
N LEU A 87 -5.66 8.49 10.99
CA LEU A 87 -5.05 9.60 11.72
C LEU A 87 -5.04 10.90 10.92
N ILE A 88 -4.86 10.84 9.60
CA ILE A 88 -4.98 12.01 8.73
C ILE A 88 -6.39 12.59 8.83
N HIS A 89 -7.42 11.74 8.69
CA HIS A 89 -8.81 12.19 8.81
C HIS A 89 -9.10 12.78 10.19
N LEU A 90 -8.65 12.11 11.27
CA LEU A 90 -8.80 12.62 12.62
C LEU A 90 -8.16 14.00 12.77
N ALA A 91 -6.92 14.16 12.31
CA ALA A 91 -6.18 15.42 12.40
C ALA A 91 -6.83 16.55 11.58
N GLN A 92 -7.53 16.22 10.49
CA GLN A 92 -8.24 17.21 9.67
C GLN A 92 -9.55 17.71 10.29
N VAL A 93 -10.20 16.89 11.12
CA VAL A 93 -11.51 17.24 11.72
C VAL A 93 -11.42 17.70 13.17
N THR A 94 -10.24 17.62 13.79
CA THR A 94 -10.02 18.05 15.17
C THR A 94 -9.38 19.44 15.24
N ASP A 95 -9.69 20.16 16.32
CA ASP A 95 -9.05 21.44 16.65
C ASP A 95 -7.58 21.18 17.08
N PRO A 96 -6.57 21.71 16.36
CA PRO A 96 -5.17 21.47 16.67
C PRO A 96 -4.74 22.05 18.02
N GLU A 97 -5.49 23.00 18.60
CA GLU A 97 -5.23 23.53 19.95
C GLU A 97 -5.69 22.56 21.05
N LYS A 98 -6.66 21.67 20.73
CA LYS A 98 -7.23 20.72 21.68
C LYS A 98 -6.73 19.30 21.49
N CYS A 99 -6.34 18.93 20.26
CA CYS A 99 -5.91 17.60 19.91
C CYS A 99 -4.63 17.60 19.10
N GLU A 100 -3.69 16.76 19.49
CA GLU A 100 -2.45 16.50 18.78
C GLU A 100 -2.43 15.07 18.26
N VAL A 101 -2.29 14.88 16.96
CA VAL A 101 -2.29 13.57 16.31
C VAL A 101 -0.89 13.20 15.88
N ARG A 102 -0.36 12.08 16.38
CA ARG A 102 1.00 11.59 16.12
C ARG A 102 0.97 10.25 15.39
N PHE A 103 1.91 10.08 14.47
CA PHE A 103 2.11 8.80 13.80
C PHE A 103 3.54 8.29 13.96
N TYR A 104 3.63 7.01 14.32
CA TYR A 104 4.88 6.27 14.47
C TYR A 104 4.95 5.21 13.37
N GLY A 105 5.98 5.27 12.55
CA GLY A 105 6.13 4.33 11.43
C GLY A 105 7.48 4.43 10.74
N ARG A 106 7.67 3.59 9.74
CA ARG A 106 8.88 3.58 8.92
C ARG A 106 8.55 3.44 7.44
N ALA A 107 9.37 4.06 6.59
CA ALA A 107 9.40 3.84 5.16
C ALA A 107 10.85 3.71 4.68
N GLY A 108 11.04 3.32 3.44
CA GLY A 108 12.35 3.24 2.82
C GLY A 108 12.90 4.61 2.43
N LYS A 109 14.22 4.69 2.20
CA LYS A 109 14.89 5.87 1.64
C LYS A 109 14.73 5.98 0.11
N ASP A 110 13.93 5.13 -0.50
CA ASP A 110 13.66 5.09 -1.94
C ASP A 110 12.70 6.23 -2.38
N GLU A 111 12.42 6.30 -3.68
CA GLU A 111 11.53 7.33 -4.27
C GLU A 111 10.09 7.26 -3.71
N LYS A 112 9.59 6.06 -3.41
CA LYS A 112 8.27 5.87 -2.79
C LYS A 112 8.24 6.42 -1.37
N GLY A 113 9.32 6.21 -0.60
CA GLY A 113 9.45 6.77 0.75
C GLY A 113 9.57 8.29 0.76
N LYS A 114 10.30 8.87 -0.19
CA LYS A 114 10.35 10.32 -0.38
C LYS A 114 8.98 10.88 -0.72
N TYR A 115 8.23 10.23 -1.63
CA TYR A 115 6.85 10.59 -1.94
C TYR A 115 5.95 10.54 -0.70
N LEU A 116 5.97 9.43 0.04
CA LEU A 116 5.22 9.27 1.28
C LEU A 116 5.51 10.39 2.27
N PHE A 117 6.78 10.58 2.59
CA PHE A 117 7.19 11.59 3.56
C PHE A 117 6.78 13.00 3.14
N SER A 118 6.99 13.36 1.87
CA SER A 118 6.59 14.67 1.34
C SER A 118 5.08 14.88 1.36
N SER A 119 4.30 13.83 1.11
CA SER A 119 2.83 13.88 1.13
C SER A 119 2.30 13.98 2.56
N LEU A 120 2.85 13.20 3.50
CA LEU A 120 2.47 13.24 4.91
C LEU A 120 2.77 14.59 5.57
N ARG A 121 3.88 15.24 5.20
CA ARG A 121 4.22 16.58 5.70
C ARG A 121 3.21 17.68 5.33
N LYS A 122 2.32 17.41 4.37
CA LYS A 122 1.22 18.31 4.00
C LYS A 122 -0.03 18.10 4.84
N THR A 123 -0.01 17.13 5.75
CA THR A 123 -1.12 16.80 6.66
C THR A 123 -0.85 17.39 8.05
N PRO A 124 -1.89 17.58 8.89
CA PRO A 124 -1.71 18.04 10.25
C PRO A 124 -1.12 16.98 11.21
N VAL A 125 -0.81 15.77 10.73
CA VAL A 125 -0.24 14.69 11.56
C VAL A 125 1.21 14.99 11.91
N ILE A 126 1.57 14.83 13.17
CA ILE A 126 2.95 14.99 13.65
C ILE A 126 3.75 13.73 13.33
N LEU A 127 4.84 13.93 12.57
CA LEU A 127 5.69 12.87 12.01
C LEU A 127 7.06 12.79 12.70
N LYS A 128 7.21 13.32 13.91
CA LYS A 128 8.51 13.36 14.61
C LYS A 128 9.18 11.97 14.68
N ASP A 129 8.37 10.93 14.83
CA ASP A 129 8.82 9.55 15.00
C ASP A 129 8.59 8.68 13.74
N PHE A 130 8.25 9.30 12.61
CA PHE A 130 8.24 8.63 11.31
C PHE A 130 9.64 8.70 10.69
N LYS A 131 10.25 7.53 10.43
CA LYS A 131 11.65 7.46 9.99
C LYS A 131 11.78 6.81 8.61
N LEU A 132 12.67 7.37 7.80
CA LEU A 132 13.14 6.74 6.58
C LEU A 132 14.38 5.90 6.90
N ILE A 133 14.36 4.61 6.57
CA ILE A 133 15.42 3.64 6.84
C ILE A 133 15.95 3.04 5.54
N ASP A 134 17.08 2.33 5.64
CA ASP A 134 17.71 1.69 4.49
C ASP A 134 17.06 0.33 4.20
N ASN A 135 15.84 0.40 3.67
CA ASN A 135 15.00 -0.72 3.25
C ASN A 135 14.02 -0.22 2.19
N ARG A 136 13.23 -1.12 1.57
CA ARG A 136 12.17 -0.77 0.61
C ARG A 136 10.96 -0.16 1.33
N THR A 137 10.34 0.84 0.72
CA THR A 137 9.08 1.42 1.22
C THR A 137 7.96 0.39 1.10
N PRO A 138 7.14 0.21 2.17
CA PRO A 138 5.95 -0.61 2.09
C PRO A 138 5.06 -0.17 0.94
N SER A 139 4.56 -1.12 0.16
CA SER A 139 3.73 -0.80 -1.01
C SER A 139 2.70 -1.88 -1.30
N THR A 140 1.54 -1.47 -1.81
CA THR A 140 0.52 -2.36 -2.35
C THR A 140 0.40 -2.13 -3.85
N PHE A 141 0.55 -3.19 -4.63
CA PHE A 141 0.22 -3.18 -6.05
C PHE A 141 -1.26 -3.52 -6.18
N VAL A 142 -2.02 -2.57 -6.69
CA VAL A 142 -3.48 -2.71 -6.86
C VAL A 142 -3.77 -2.88 -8.34
N LEU A 143 -4.10 -4.10 -8.72
CA LEU A 143 -4.53 -4.45 -10.08
C LEU A 143 -6.05 -4.33 -10.14
N SER A 144 -6.58 -3.50 -11.03
CA SER A 144 -8.01 -3.22 -11.14
C SER A 144 -8.53 -3.55 -12.54
N ASP A 145 -9.55 -4.38 -12.60
CA ASP A 145 -10.33 -4.68 -13.81
C ASP A 145 -11.74 -4.14 -13.65
N PRO A 146 -12.09 -3.02 -14.29
CA PRO A 146 -13.43 -2.42 -14.21
C PRO A 146 -14.49 -3.23 -14.97
N SER A 147 -14.09 -4.08 -15.93
CA SER A 147 -14.98 -4.89 -16.74
C SER A 147 -15.33 -6.24 -16.12
N PHE A 148 -14.59 -6.65 -15.08
CA PHE A 148 -14.78 -7.93 -14.41
C PHE A 148 -16.22 -8.12 -13.92
N ASN A 149 -16.74 -9.35 -14.03
CA ASN A 149 -18.09 -9.72 -13.59
C ASN A 149 -19.18 -8.76 -14.14
N ARG A 150 -19.22 -8.63 -15.47
CA ARG A 150 -20.22 -7.80 -16.21
C ARG A 150 -20.21 -6.31 -15.83
N GLY A 151 -19.02 -5.77 -15.53
CA GLY A 151 -18.86 -4.34 -15.22
C GLY A 151 -19.05 -3.98 -13.74
N HIS A 152 -19.18 -4.97 -12.83
CA HIS A 152 -19.13 -4.71 -11.39
C HIS A 152 -17.73 -4.32 -10.92
N GLY A 153 -16.73 -4.68 -11.70
CA GLY A 153 -15.33 -4.41 -11.39
C GLY A 153 -14.77 -5.29 -10.28
N GLU A 154 -13.46 -5.45 -10.27
CA GLU A 154 -12.77 -6.20 -9.22
C GLU A 154 -11.32 -5.73 -9.08
N ARG A 155 -10.71 -6.03 -7.93
CA ARG A 155 -9.32 -5.73 -7.63
C ARG A 155 -8.60 -6.94 -7.07
N LYS A 156 -7.29 -7.00 -7.34
CA LYS A 156 -6.36 -7.93 -6.72
C LYS A 156 -5.21 -7.14 -6.11
N PHE A 157 -4.68 -7.59 -4.97
CA PHE A 157 -3.72 -6.83 -4.19
C PHE A 157 -2.49 -7.68 -3.93
N ILE A 158 -1.30 -7.08 -4.15
CA ILE A 158 -0.02 -7.67 -3.76
C ILE A 158 0.66 -6.69 -2.82
N ASN A 159 0.97 -7.13 -1.60
CA ASN A 159 1.53 -6.27 -0.56
C ASN A 159 2.99 -6.61 -0.30
N SER A 160 3.85 -5.59 -0.37
CA SER A 160 5.24 -5.63 0.06
C SER A 160 5.37 -4.89 1.39
N ILE A 161 5.74 -5.59 2.47
CA ILE A 161 5.81 -5.03 3.82
C ILE A 161 7.04 -4.11 3.98
N GLY A 162 8.16 -4.45 3.37
CA GLY A 162 9.38 -3.63 3.38
C GLY A 162 9.76 -3.10 4.77
N ALA A 163 10.07 -1.82 4.86
CA ALA A 163 10.52 -1.14 6.08
C ALA A 163 9.55 -1.22 7.28
N ALA A 164 8.27 -1.54 7.05
CA ALA A 164 7.32 -1.70 8.15
C ALA A 164 7.62 -2.93 9.02
N TRP A 165 8.29 -3.95 8.47
CA TRP A 165 8.73 -5.13 9.22
C TRP A 165 9.79 -4.82 10.27
N ASP A 166 10.58 -3.76 10.04
CA ASP A 166 11.70 -3.36 10.91
C ASP A 166 11.27 -2.46 12.09
N TYR A 167 9.96 -2.25 12.25
CA TYR A 167 9.47 -1.46 13.37
C TYR A 167 9.55 -2.27 14.68
N LYS A 168 10.53 -1.89 15.49
CA LYS A 168 10.78 -2.44 16.84
C LYS A 168 10.70 -1.35 17.87
#